data_f635bcdf715744204b81ad5f5b298493
#
_entry.id   f635bcdf715744204b81ad5f5b298493
#
_cell.length_a   1.000
_cell.length_b   1.000
_cell.length_c   1.000
_cell.angle_alpha   90.00
_cell.angle_beta   90.00
_cell.angle_gamma   90.00
#
_symmetry.space_group_name_H-M   'P 1'
#
loop_
_entity.id
_entity.type
_entity.pdbx_description
1 polymer ?
#
loop_
_entity_poly.entity_id
_entity_poly.type
_entity_poly.pdbx_seq_one_letter_code
_entity_poly.pdbx_strand_id
1 'polypeptide(L)'
;MSAEGTLTCASLFSGCGGLDLGLQHAGFDVVFAEDIDPHCSKSHQANFPDTPFHMGSVTDLSSESFWGAARVGDRQIDLLAGGPPCPPYSKSRFYRKDKPRGLGDPVGWESINGYLRALEFIQPRAFLLENVPGLAYTVHADALKLIRETAHDMGYDVDHRVLNAADYGVPQIRERLFVVGTKVPFTWPEPTHTQDAIPGLFDSLAPWVTAGDAIADLDTDENADDTGHFAGGGRHDLLEQIPPGDNYLFFTEKRGHPEPIYEWRSRYWSFLLKLSPDLPSWTIQARRSNNMGPFHWRNRILRISEIMRLQTFPDDWTVAGKVIDQWRQIGNAVPPLLAERMGQAIAASLAREADEVIAAGAGRQ
;
A
#
# COMPACT_ATOMS: atom_id res chain seq x y z
N MET A 1 10.87 23.00 13.97
CA MET A 1 11.29 24.05 13.01
C MET A 1 11.49 23.34 11.69
N SER A 2 10.52 23.39 10.76
CA SER A 2 10.67 22.87 9.41
C SER A 2 11.70 23.75 8.68
N ALA A 3 12.73 23.11 8.08
CA ALA A 3 13.71 23.82 7.27
C ALA A 3 13.02 24.49 6.07
N GLU A 4 13.36 25.74 5.75
CA GLU A 4 13.00 26.36 4.48
C GLU A 4 13.50 25.42 3.36
N GLY A 5 12.58 24.90 2.52
CA GLY A 5 12.90 24.00 1.42
C GLY A 5 12.39 22.55 1.53
N THR A 6 11.83 22.13 2.68
CA THR A 6 11.23 20.77 2.80
C THR A 6 9.88 20.74 2.08
N LEU A 7 9.69 19.78 1.18
CA LEU A 7 8.43 19.56 0.47
C LEU A 7 7.32 19.17 1.46
N THR A 8 6.10 19.67 1.24
CA THR A 8 4.95 19.41 2.11
C THR A 8 4.01 18.36 1.51
N CYS A 9 3.45 17.50 2.36
CA CYS A 9 2.46 16.50 1.96
C CYS A 9 1.20 16.58 2.82
N ALA A 10 0.04 16.56 2.18
CA ALA A 10 -1.23 16.25 2.81
C ALA A 10 -1.63 14.82 2.47
N SER A 11 -2.01 14.02 3.47
CA SER A 11 -2.35 12.61 3.33
C SER A 11 -3.81 12.36 3.64
N LEU A 12 -4.51 11.69 2.74
CA LEU A 12 -5.90 11.25 2.91
C LEU A 12 -5.95 9.72 2.94
N PHE A 13 -6.88 9.17 3.71
CA PHE A 13 -6.96 7.72 3.95
C PHE A 13 -5.65 7.17 4.50
N SER A 14 -5.03 7.91 5.42
CA SER A 14 -3.66 7.69 5.90
C SER A 14 -3.45 6.33 6.58
N GLY A 15 -4.52 5.69 7.06
CA GLY A 15 -4.44 4.40 7.71
C GLY A 15 -3.52 4.43 8.93
N CYS A 16 -2.65 3.43 9.06
CA CYS A 16 -1.60 3.42 10.10
C CYS A 16 -0.31 4.14 9.69
N GLY A 17 -0.33 4.93 8.61
CA GLY A 17 0.78 5.78 8.21
C GLY A 17 1.84 5.13 7.31
N GLY A 18 1.52 4.01 6.62
CA GLY A 18 2.52 3.35 5.76
C GLY A 18 2.94 4.18 4.55
N LEU A 19 1.97 4.83 3.88
CA LEU A 19 2.26 5.77 2.79
C LEU A 19 3.03 6.98 3.32
N ASP A 20 2.59 7.52 4.45
CA ASP A 20 3.14 8.73 5.08
C ASP A 20 4.59 8.53 5.52
N LEU A 21 4.91 7.37 6.12
CA LEU A 21 6.28 7.00 6.49
C LEU A 21 7.21 6.97 5.27
N GLY A 22 6.78 6.34 4.18
CA GLY A 22 7.57 6.31 2.96
C GLY A 22 7.77 7.69 2.34
N LEU A 23 6.75 8.54 2.34
CA LEU A 23 6.85 9.93 1.89
C LEU A 23 7.77 10.75 2.78
N GLN A 24 7.72 10.55 4.11
CA GLN A 24 8.66 11.19 5.04
C GLN A 24 10.11 10.77 4.76
N HIS A 25 10.37 9.49 4.49
CA HIS A 25 11.70 9.00 4.09
C HIS A 25 12.14 9.59 2.73
N ALA A 26 11.21 9.92 1.85
CA ALA A 26 11.47 10.61 0.60
C ALA A 26 11.69 12.14 0.74
N GLY A 27 11.64 12.67 1.96
CA GLY A 27 11.91 14.07 2.26
C GLY A 27 10.68 14.98 2.32
N PHE A 28 9.46 14.42 2.36
CA PHE A 28 8.24 15.19 2.57
C PHE A 28 7.94 15.40 4.05
N ASP A 29 7.49 16.60 4.41
CA ASP A 29 6.87 16.91 5.72
C ASP A 29 5.37 16.63 5.60
N VAL A 30 4.86 15.64 6.34
CA VAL A 30 3.43 15.33 6.39
C VAL A 30 2.75 16.34 7.31
N VAL A 31 2.11 17.33 6.72
CA VAL A 31 1.55 18.50 7.41
C VAL A 31 0.06 18.36 7.75
N PHE A 32 -0.58 17.34 7.25
CA PHE A 32 -1.98 16.98 7.49
C PHE A 32 -2.23 15.52 7.16
N ALA A 33 -3.03 14.83 7.98
CA ALA A 33 -3.47 13.46 7.74
C ALA A 33 -4.97 13.30 8.02
N GLU A 34 -5.62 12.36 7.32
CA GLU A 34 -7.05 12.06 7.49
C GLU A 34 -7.31 10.55 7.40
N ASP A 35 -8.18 10.04 8.27
CA ASP A 35 -8.80 8.72 8.14
C ASP A 35 -10.08 8.66 8.98
N ILE A 36 -11.05 7.87 8.54
CA ILE A 36 -12.30 7.66 9.27
C ILE A 36 -12.19 6.65 10.42
N ASP A 37 -11.16 5.79 10.41
CA ASP A 37 -11.01 4.71 11.39
C ASP A 37 -10.31 5.19 12.66
N PRO A 38 -10.96 5.07 13.84
CA PRO A 38 -10.36 5.51 15.10
C PRO A 38 -9.11 4.72 15.52
N HIS A 39 -8.91 3.48 15.04
CA HIS A 39 -7.67 2.75 15.28
C HIS A 39 -6.54 3.28 14.41
N CYS A 40 -6.85 3.63 13.14
CA CYS A 40 -5.90 4.30 12.26
C CYS A 40 -5.45 5.65 12.82
N SER A 41 -6.39 6.46 13.31
CA SER A 41 -6.08 7.73 13.97
C SER A 41 -5.11 7.56 15.13
N LYS A 42 -5.35 6.58 16.02
CA LYS A 42 -4.46 6.31 17.16
C LYS A 42 -3.07 5.81 16.74
N SER A 43 -3.02 4.93 15.75
CA SER A 43 -1.74 4.45 15.21
C SER A 43 -0.95 5.57 14.57
N HIS A 44 -1.60 6.37 13.73
CA HIS A 44 -0.95 7.48 13.05
C HIS A 44 -0.41 8.53 14.05
N GLN A 45 -1.24 8.99 14.99
CA GLN A 45 -0.84 9.97 15.99
C GLN A 45 0.29 9.47 16.92
N ALA A 46 0.36 8.17 17.19
CA ALA A 46 1.46 7.59 17.97
C ALA A 46 2.82 7.67 17.24
N ASN A 47 2.82 7.59 15.91
CA ASN A 47 4.02 7.59 15.08
C ASN A 47 4.34 8.99 14.50
N PHE A 48 3.32 9.84 14.32
CA PHE A 48 3.41 11.20 13.81
C PHE A 48 2.76 12.19 14.79
N PRO A 49 3.33 12.40 15.99
CA PRO A 49 2.70 13.18 17.05
C PRO A 49 2.50 14.66 16.68
N ASP A 50 3.32 15.20 15.78
CA ASP A 50 3.28 16.59 15.35
C ASP A 50 2.39 16.83 14.11
N THR A 51 1.86 15.77 13.48
CA THR A 51 1.01 15.89 12.31
C THR A 51 -0.46 16.06 12.73
N PRO A 52 -1.13 17.15 12.36
CA PRO A 52 -2.56 17.30 12.58
C PRO A 52 -3.34 16.19 11.89
N PHE A 53 -4.22 15.54 12.66
CA PHE A 53 -5.01 14.41 12.17
C PHE A 53 -6.51 14.73 12.22
N HIS A 54 -7.16 14.66 11.06
CA HIS A 54 -8.61 14.77 10.94
C HIS A 54 -9.24 13.37 11.01
N MET A 55 -9.90 13.05 12.14
CA MET A 55 -10.65 11.80 12.27
C MET A 55 -12.09 12.01 11.79
N GLY A 56 -12.38 11.61 10.57
CA GLY A 56 -13.69 11.78 9.95
C GLY A 56 -13.71 11.26 8.53
N SER A 57 -14.83 11.43 7.85
CA SER A 57 -14.92 11.08 6.43
C SER A 57 -14.27 12.17 5.57
N VAL A 58 -13.56 11.76 4.53
CA VAL A 58 -13.04 12.71 3.51
C VAL A 58 -14.16 13.55 2.89
N THR A 59 -15.41 13.05 2.89
CA THR A 59 -16.60 13.81 2.42
C THR A 59 -16.97 14.98 3.32
N ASP A 60 -16.56 14.93 4.59
CA ASP A 60 -16.84 15.98 5.59
C ASP A 60 -15.71 17.01 5.63
N LEU A 61 -14.58 16.72 4.99
CA LEU A 61 -13.44 17.62 4.91
C LEU A 61 -13.78 18.82 4.01
N SER A 62 -13.80 20.01 4.59
CA SER A 62 -13.97 21.27 3.87
C SER A 62 -12.63 21.98 3.68
N SER A 63 -12.57 22.91 2.73
CA SER A 63 -11.41 23.79 2.56
C SER A 63 -11.05 24.54 3.85
N GLU A 64 -12.06 25.08 4.54
CA GLU A 64 -11.85 25.83 5.81
C GLU A 64 -11.26 24.92 6.89
N SER A 65 -11.82 23.71 7.10
CA SER A 65 -11.32 22.77 8.11
C SER A 65 -9.91 22.26 7.77
N PHE A 66 -9.62 22.02 6.49
CA PHE A 66 -8.28 21.62 6.05
C PHE A 66 -7.24 22.72 6.32
N TRP A 67 -7.44 23.92 5.76
CA TRP A 67 -6.47 25.00 5.90
C TRP A 67 -6.34 25.51 7.35
N GLY A 68 -7.41 25.40 8.14
CA GLY A 68 -7.38 25.73 9.57
C GLY A 68 -6.59 24.73 10.42
N ALA A 69 -6.46 23.48 9.98
CA ALA A 69 -5.75 22.42 10.69
C ALA A 69 -4.34 22.15 10.14
N ALA A 70 -4.13 22.26 8.83
CA ALA A 70 -2.87 21.91 8.19
C ALA A 70 -1.70 22.77 8.70
N ARG A 71 -0.58 22.11 9.05
CA ARG A 71 0.63 22.76 9.61
C ARG A 71 1.53 23.30 8.49
N VAL A 72 0.99 24.16 7.65
CA VAL A 72 1.71 24.70 6.47
C VAL A 72 2.16 26.16 6.61
N GLY A 73 1.51 26.97 7.47
CA GLY A 73 1.72 28.41 7.49
C GLY A 73 1.41 29.00 6.12
N ASP A 74 2.34 29.80 5.58
CA ASP A 74 2.22 30.42 4.25
C ASP A 74 2.73 29.51 3.11
N ARG A 75 3.11 28.26 3.40
CA ARG A 75 3.61 27.31 2.38
C ARG A 75 2.46 26.71 1.56
N GLN A 76 2.72 26.40 0.32
CA GLN A 76 1.84 25.59 -0.53
C GLN A 76 1.95 24.10 -0.15
N ILE A 77 0.92 23.32 -0.41
CA ILE A 77 1.02 21.85 -0.40
C ILE A 77 1.69 21.41 -1.70
N ASP A 78 2.81 20.69 -1.59
CA ASP A 78 3.52 20.15 -2.76
C ASP A 78 2.87 18.86 -3.26
N LEU A 79 2.43 17.98 -2.34
CA LEU A 79 1.85 16.68 -2.66
C LEU A 79 0.54 16.44 -1.90
N LEU A 80 -0.51 16.05 -2.61
CA LEU A 80 -1.69 15.39 -2.03
C LEU A 80 -1.55 13.89 -2.27
N ALA A 81 -1.40 13.10 -1.23
CA ALA A 81 -1.32 11.65 -1.30
C ALA A 81 -2.57 10.98 -0.71
N GLY A 82 -2.94 9.79 -1.20
CA GLY A 82 -4.03 9.04 -0.58
C GLY A 82 -4.29 7.68 -1.21
N GLY A 83 -4.78 6.75 -0.37
CA GLY A 83 -5.18 5.41 -0.76
C GLY A 83 -6.68 5.16 -0.48
N PRO A 84 -7.59 5.62 -1.35
CA PRO A 84 -9.03 5.44 -1.13
C PRO A 84 -9.39 3.95 -1.03
N PRO A 85 -10.48 3.59 -0.28
CA PRO A 85 -10.85 2.20 -0.02
C PRO A 85 -10.93 1.31 -1.25
N CYS A 86 -10.18 0.19 -1.24
CA CYS A 86 -10.07 -0.77 -2.33
C CYS A 86 -11.28 -1.72 -2.56
N PRO A 87 -12.17 -2.04 -1.55
CA PRO A 87 -13.17 -3.08 -1.73
C PRO A 87 -14.05 -2.93 -2.97
N PRO A 88 -14.50 -1.73 -3.39
CA PRO A 88 -15.31 -1.55 -4.61
C PRO A 88 -14.60 -2.00 -5.90
N TYR A 89 -13.27 -1.99 -5.93
CA TYR A 89 -12.43 -2.25 -7.10
C TYR A 89 -11.69 -3.59 -7.05
N SER A 90 -11.80 -4.33 -5.94
CA SER A 90 -11.03 -5.55 -5.74
C SER A 90 -11.57 -6.75 -6.54
N LYS A 91 -10.66 -7.68 -6.95
CA LYS A 91 -11.04 -8.93 -7.61
C LYS A 91 -12.07 -9.75 -6.81
N SER A 92 -12.02 -9.71 -5.49
CA SER A 92 -12.99 -10.44 -4.64
C SER A 92 -14.43 -9.96 -4.84
N ARG A 93 -14.65 -8.71 -5.25
CA ARG A 93 -15.96 -8.15 -5.53
C ARG A 93 -16.61 -8.76 -6.79
N PHE A 94 -15.84 -9.30 -7.72
CA PHE A 94 -16.38 -10.00 -8.91
C PHE A 94 -17.19 -11.24 -8.55
N TYR A 95 -16.93 -11.85 -7.40
CA TYR A 95 -17.66 -13.03 -6.91
C TYR A 95 -18.89 -12.66 -6.04
N ARG A 96 -19.10 -11.38 -5.78
CA ARG A 96 -20.21 -10.86 -4.95
C ARG A 96 -21.24 -10.15 -5.85
N LYS A 97 -22.12 -10.94 -6.50
CA LYS A 97 -23.17 -10.43 -7.38
C LYS A 97 -24.23 -9.57 -6.65
N ASP A 98 -24.32 -9.70 -5.35
CA ASP A 98 -25.22 -8.99 -4.44
C ASP A 98 -24.78 -7.57 -4.08
N LYS A 99 -23.58 -7.14 -4.53
CA LYS A 99 -23.00 -5.85 -4.16
C LYS A 99 -22.59 -5.04 -5.40
N PRO A 100 -22.82 -3.71 -5.38
CA PRO A 100 -22.36 -2.80 -6.44
C PRO A 100 -20.84 -2.76 -6.50
N ARG A 101 -20.27 -2.20 -7.58
CA ARG A 101 -18.83 -2.14 -7.86
C ARG A 101 -18.43 -0.76 -8.36
N GLY A 102 -17.15 -0.45 -8.22
CA GLY A 102 -16.58 0.79 -8.74
C GLY A 102 -17.32 2.01 -8.23
N LEU A 103 -17.60 2.95 -9.09
CA LEU A 103 -18.39 4.14 -8.78
C LEU A 103 -19.88 3.86 -8.49
N GLY A 104 -20.39 2.69 -8.83
CA GLY A 104 -21.73 2.26 -8.43
C GLY A 104 -21.85 1.83 -6.96
N ASP A 105 -20.71 1.61 -6.27
CA ASP A 105 -20.67 1.39 -4.81
C ASP A 105 -20.58 2.74 -4.10
N PRO A 106 -21.45 3.03 -3.11
CA PRO A 106 -21.40 4.30 -2.38
C PRO A 106 -20.02 4.63 -1.82
N VAL A 107 -19.32 3.66 -1.22
CA VAL A 107 -17.96 3.86 -0.70
C VAL A 107 -16.99 4.19 -1.83
N GLY A 108 -17.12 3.54 -2.99
CA GLY A 108 -16.29 3.82 -4.15
C GLY A 108 -16.49 5.22 -4.70
N TRP A 109 -17.74 5.66 -4.79
CA TRP A 109 -18.10 7.01 -5.22
C TRP A 109 -17.63 8.08 -4.23
N GLU A 110 -18.02 7.95 -2.96
CA GLU A 110 -17.73 8.93 -1.91
C GLU A 110 -16.23 9.14 -1.72
N SER A 111 -15.44 8.06 -1.72
CA SER A 111 -14.00 8.16 -1.51
C SER A 111 -13.27 8.80 -2.68
N ILE A 112 -13.58 8.44 -3.94
CA ILE A 112 -12.96 9.07 -5.12
C ILE A 112 -13.40 10.51 -5.23
N ASN A 113 -14.69 10.80 -5.05
CA ASN A 113 -15.23 12.17 -5.11
C ASN A 113 -14.66 13.06 -3.98
N GLY A 114 -14.55 12.52 -2.77
CA GLY A 114 -13.93 13.23 -1.65
C GLY A 114 -12.47 13.57 -1.91
N TYR A 115 -11.71 12.62 -2.47
CA TYR A 115 -10.32 12.87 -2.89
C TYR A 115 -10.22 13.98 -3.96
N LEU A 116 -11.06 13.92 -5.00
CA LEU A 116 -11.07 14.92 -6.08
C LEU A 116 -11.49 16.31 -5.60
N ARG A 117 -12.45 16.40 -4.68
CA ARG A 117 -12.80 17.66 -4.02
C ARG A 117 -11.62 18.23 -3.21
N ALA A 118 -10.90 17.37 -2.47
CA ALA A 118 -9.70 17.80 -1.76
C ALA A 118 -8.63 18.30 -2.75
N LEU A 119 -8.42 17.60 -3.86
CA LEU A 119 -7.53 18.04 -4.93
C LEU A 119 -7.92 19.43 -5.46
N GLU A 120 -9.22 19.70 -5.62
CA GLU A 120 -9.75 20.98 -6.12
C GLU A 120 -9.47 22.15 -5.18
N PHE A 121 -9.67 22.01 -3.86
CA PHE A 121 -9.45 23.14 -2.95
C PHE A 121 -8.01 23.23 -2.42
N ILE A 122 -7.22 22.16 -2.45
CA ILE A 122 -5.81 22.17 -2.04
C ILE A 122 -4.92 22.67 -3.18
N GLN A 123 -5.21 22.29 -4.42
CA GLN A 123 -4.41 22.64 -5.61
C GLN A 123 -2.90 22.36 -5.44
N PRO A 124 -2.50 21.13 -5.02
CA PRO A 124 -1.09 20.81 -4.81
C PRO A 124 -0.30 20.88 -6.11
N ARG A 125 1.05 20.86 -6.06
CA ARG A 125 1.89 20.76 -7.26
C ARG A 125 1.82 19.40 -7.91
N ALA A 126 1.63 18.34 -7.09
CA ALA A 126 1.44 16.95 -7.53
C ALA A 126 0.39 16.24 -6.67
N PHE A 127 -0.19 15.18 -7.21
CA PHE A 127 -0.98 14.24 -6.41
C PHE A 127 -0.58 12.79 -6.67
N LEU A 128 -0.76 11.93 -5.67
CA LEU A 128 -0.53 10.49 -5.71
C LEU A 128 -1.76 9.78 -5.16
N LEU A 129 -2.43 8.98 -6.00
CA LEU A 129 -3.53 8.12 -5.57
C LEU A 129 -3.11 6.66 -5.72
N GLU A 130 -3.18 5.90 -4.63
CA GLU A 130 -2.91 4.46 -4.61
C GLU A 130 -4.22 3.67 -4.58
N ASN A 131 -4.24 2.53 -5.29
CA ASN A 131 -5.34 1.55 -5.19
C ASN A 131 -4.89 0.15 -5.65
N VAL A 132 -5.82 -0.80 -5.62
CA VAL A 132 -5.58 -2.11 -6.22
C VAL A 132 -5.61 -2.03 -7.76
N PRO A 133 -4.93 -2.95 -8.49
CA PRO A 133 -4.92 -2.98 -9.95
C PRO A 133 -6.32 -3.01 -10.58
N GLY A 134 -7.30 -3.50 -9.83
CA GLY A 134 -8.70 -3.56 -10.28
C GLY A 134 -9.32 -2.23 -10.67
N LEU A 135 -8.86 -1.11 -10.11
CA LEU A 135 -9.32 0.23 -10.50
C LEU A 135 -9.01 0.54 -11.98
N ALA A 136 -7.91 0.00 -12.52
CA ALA A 136 -7.53 0.17 -13.92
C ALA A 136 -8.16 -0.86 -14.87
N TYR A 137 -9.01 -1.79 -14.38
CA TYR A 137 -9.68 -2.75 -15.26
C TYR A 137 -10.78 -2.06 -16.07
N THR A 138 -11.01 -2.56 -17.29
CA THR A 138 -12.03 -2.02 -18.21
C THR A 138 -13.41 -1.89 -17.56
N VAL A 139 -13.77 -2.78 -16.65
CA VAL A 139 -15.05 -2.73 -15.91
C VAL A 139 -15.15 -1.53 -14.94
N HIS A 140 -14.05 -0.87 -14.62
CA HIS A 140 -13.96 0.32 -13.76
C HIS A 140 -13.34 1.52 -14.48
N ALA A 141 -13.34 1.50 -15.83
CA ALA A 141 -12.76 2.55 -16.67
C ALA A 141 -13.37 3.94 -16.41
N ASP A 142 -14.62 3.99 -15.99
CA ASP A 142 -15.33 5.20 -15.57
C ASP A 142 -14.67 5.90 -14.38
N ALA A 143 -14.18 5.15 -13.40
CA ALA A 143 -13.51 5.71 -12.23
C ALA A 143 -12.15 6.35 -12.59
N LEU A 144 -11.32 5.63 -13.36
CA LEU A 144 -10.03 6.15 -13.81
C LEU A 144 -10.22 7.33 -14.78
N LYS A 145 -11.24 7.27 -15.64
CA LYS A 145 -11.61 8.38 -16.53
C LYS A 145 -12.01 9.62 -15.74
N LEU A 146 -12.88 9.48 -14.74
CA LEU A 146 -13.28 10.58 -13.85
C LEU A 146 -12.06 11.25 -13.20
N ILE A 147 -11.14 10.46 -12.62
CA ILE A 147 -9.91 10.99 -12.01
C ILE A 147 -9.10 11.80 -13.04
N ARG A 148 -8.88 11.25 -14.23
CA ARG A 148 -8.05 11.86 -15.26
C ARG A 148 -8.69 13.15 -15.82
N GLU A 149 -9.98 13.13 -16.14
CA GLU A 149 -10.68 14.29 -16.69
C GLU A 149 -10.73 15.43 -15.68
N THR A 150 -11.13 15.12 -14.41
CA THR A 150 -11.18 16.14 -13.36
C THR A 150 -9.79 16.74 -13.08
N ALA A 151 -8.75 15.91 -13.00
CA ALA A 151 -7.40 16.43 -12.76
C ALA A 151 -6.84 17.21 -13.98
N HIS A 152 -7.13 16.77 -15.21
CA HIS A 152 -6.75 17.48 -16.43
C HIS A 152 -7.37 18.88 -16.50
N ASP A 153 -8.64 19.02 -16.11
CA ASP A 153 -9.33 20.31 -16.05
C ASP A 153 -8.69 21.29 -15.04
N MET A 154 -7.95 20.74 -14.05
CA MET A 154 -7.15 21.51 -13.08
C MET A 154 -5.68 21.73 -13.53
N GLY A 155 -5.33 21.29 -14.75
CA GLY A 155 -4.00 21.47 -15.35
C GLY A 155 -2.95 20.43 -14.99
N TYR A 156 -3.37 19.26 -14.47
CA TYR A 156 -2.43 18.16 -14.23
C TYR A 156 -2.28 17.27 -15.47
N ASP A 157 -1.05 16.87 -15.75
CA ASP A 157 -0.78 15.69 -16.59
C ASP A 157 -0.86 14.45 -15.72
N VAL A 158 -1.65 13.44 -16.16
CA VAL A 158 -2.00 12.29 -15.35
C VAL A 158 -1.55 11.00 -16.02
N ASP A 159 -0.65 10.28 -15.35
CA ASP A 159 -0.23 8.93 -15.75
C ASP A 159 -0.53 7.91 -14.65
N HIS A 160 -0.55 6.62 -14.99
CA HIS A 160 -0.79 5.57 -14.03
C HIS A 160 -0.04 4.29 -14.38
N ARG A 161 0.46 3.59 -13.36
CA ARG A 161 1.13 2.29 -13.50
C ARG A 161 0.72 1.34 -12.39
N VAL A 162 0.75 0.05 -12.71
CA VAL A 162 0.72 -1.02 -11.70
C VAL A 162 2.15 -1.38 -11.39
N LEU A 163 2.55 -1.23 -10.13
CA LEU A 163 3.87 -1.58 -9.64
C LEU A 163 3.78 -2.81 -8.72
N ASN A 164 4.76 -3.70 -8.83
CA ASN A 164 4.91 -4.79 -7.88
C ASN A 164 5.93 -4.39 -6.80
N ALA A 165 5.53 -4.42 -5.56
CA ALA A 165 6.37 -4.02 -4.43
C ALA A 165 7.70 -4.80 -4.34
N ALA A 166 7.70 -6.08 -4.75
CA ALA A 166 8.91 -6.91 -4.78
C ALA A 166 10.00 -6.34 -5.70
N ASP A 167 9.62 -5.64 -6.80
CA ASP A 167 10.57 -5.02 -7.72
C ASP A 167 11.31 -3.80 -7.11
N TYR A 168 10.88 -3.37 -5.93
CA TYR A 168 11.43 -2.23 -5.18
C TYR A 168 12.03 -2.63 -3.83
N GLY A 169 12.25 -3.94 -3.60
CA GLY A 169 12.91 -4.47 -2.41
C GLY A 169 11.97 -4.79 -1.24
N VAL A 170 10.67 -4.71 -1.42
CA VAL A 170 9.69 -5.18 -0.43
C VAL A 170 9.66 -6.72 -0.45
N PRO A 171 9.76 -7.42 0.70
CA PRO A 171 9.75 -8.90 0.74
C PRO A 171 8.33 -9.46 0.52
N GLN A 172 7.60 -8.89 -0.45
CA GLN A 172 6.20 -9.22 -0.74
C GLN A 172 5.84 -8.96 -2.20
N ILE A 173 5.27 -9.96 -2.86
CA ILE A 173 4.60 -9.80 -4.15
C ILE A 173 3.27 -9.10 -3.90
N ARG A 174 3.23 -7.79 -4.17
CA ARG A 174 2.09 -6.93 -3.94
C ARG A 174 1.94 -5.91 -5.05
N GLU A 175 1.01 -6.17 -5.95
CA GLU A 175 0.70 -5.24 -7.04
C GLU A 175 -0.22 -4.12 -6.55
N ARG A 176 0.15 -2.87 -6.89
CA ARG A 176 -0.64 -1.68 -6.61
C ARG A 176 -0.66 -0.75 -7.81
N LEU A 177 -1.83 -0.21 -8.06
CA LEU A 177 -2.02 0.86 -9.02
C LEU A 177 -1.65 2.17 -8.35
N PHE A 178 -0.79 2.93 -8.99
CA PHE A 178 -0.54 4.33 -8.66
C PHE A 178 -1.03 5.20 -9.80
N VAL A 179 -1.76 6.26 -9.45
CA VAL A 179 -2.13 7.34 -10.36
C VAL A 179 -1.40 8.58 -9.87
N VAL A 180 -0.58 9.16 -10.74
CA VAL A 180 0.21 10.36 -10.45
C VAL A 180 -0.27 11.47 -11.37
N GLY A 181 -0.58 12.62 -10.80
CA GLY A 181 -0.83 13.84 -11.56
C GLY A 181 0.16 14.92 -11.14
N THR A 182 0.79 15.54 -12.12
CA THR A 182 1.75 16.61 -11.91
C THR A 182 1.55 17.74 -12.90
N LYS A 183 1.99 18.95 -12.54
CA LYS A 183 2.04 20.12 -13.46
C LYS A 183 3.40 20.24 -14.15
N VAL A 184 4.29 19.26 -13.91
CA VAL A 184 5.66 19.18 -14.44
C VAL A 184 5.92 17.78 -14.98
N PRO A 185 6.91 17.55 -15.85
CA PRO A 185 7.24 16.22 -16.35
C PRO A 185 7.56 15.24 -15.23
N PHE A 186 6.88 14.09 -15.20
CA PHE A 186 7.07 13.03 -14.23
C PHE A 186 7.80 11.82 -14.84
N THR A 187 8.68 11.21 -14.06
CA THR A 187 9.37 9.97 -14.43
C THR A 187 9.14 8.92 -13.34
N TRP A 188 8.60 7.78 -13.72
CA TRP A 188 8.38 6.66 -12.81
C TRP A 188 9.68 6.14 -12.22
N PRO A 189 9.68 5.68 -10.95
CA PRO A 189 10.86 5.06 -10.37
C PRO A 189 11.22 3.78 -11.12
N GLU A 190 12.51 3.58 -11.36
CA GLU A 190 13.00 2.34 -11.95
C GLU A 190 13.03 1.22 -10.91
N PRO A 191 12.74 -0.03 -11.29
CA PRO A 191 12.91 -1.18 -10.43
C PRO A 191 14.34 -1.30 -9.91
N THR A 192 14.49 -1.74 -8.66
CA THR A 192 15.79 -1.98 -8.02
C THR A 192 16.06 -3.47 -7.81
N HIS A 193 15.02 -4.31 -7.91
CA HIS A 193 15.06 -5.75 -7.69
C HIS A 193 14.33 -6.49 -8.81
N THR A 194 14.67 -7.78 -9.00
CA THR A 194 14.01 -8.64 -10.00
C THR A 194 13.97 -10.09 -9.52
N GLN A 195 12.98 -10.84 -10.01
CA GLN A 195 12.92 -12.28 -9.81
C GLN A 195 14.06 -13.01 -10.55
N ASP A 196 14.46 -12.50 -11.72
CA ASP A 196 15.40 -13.13 -12.64
C ASP A 196 16.82 -12.52 -12.51
N ALA A 197 17.25 -12.20 -11.29
CA ALA A 197 18.59 -11.67 -11.06
C ALA A 197 19.67 -12.68 -11.46
N ILE A 198 20.67 -12.22 -12.23
CA ILE A 198 21.80 -13.04 -12.66
C ILE A 198 22.99 -12.73 -11.74
N PRO A 199 23.39 -13.65 -10.82
CA PRO A 199 24.53 -13.42 -9.95
C PRO A 199 25.81 -13.14 -10.72
N GLY A 200 26.54 -12.09 -10.33
CA GLY A 200 27.84 -11.73 -10.93
C GLY A 200 27.78 -10.89 -12.20
N LEU A 201 26.62 -10.51 -12.68
CA LEU A 201 26.46 -9.53 -13.76
C LEU A 201 26.44 -8.12 -13.16
N PHE A 202 27.41 -7.28 -13.50
CA PHE A 202 27.65 -5.98 -12.86
C PHE A 202 26.52 -4.95 -12.97
N ASP A 203 25.61 -5.09 -13.95
CA ASP A 203 24.47 -4.19 -14.17
C ASP A 203 23.13 -4.89 -13.90
N SER A 204 23.11 -6.03 -13.18
CA SER A 204 21.88 -6.71 -12.85
C SER A 204 21.20 -6.07 -11.63
N LEU A 205 19.84 -5.99 -11.67
CA LEU A 205 19.05 -5.66 -10.50
C LEU A 205 19.31 -6.67 -9.37
N ALA A 206 19.14 -6.23 -8.11
CA ALA A 206 19.24 -7.14 -6.97
C ALA A 206 18.14 -8.23 -7.04
N PRO A 207 18.37 -9.43 -6.50
CA PRO A 207 17.32 -10.43 -6.37
C PRO A 207 16.19 -9.92 -5.45
N TRP A 208 14.97 -10.38 -5.68
CA TRP A 208 13.88 -10.11 -4.77
C TRP A 208 14.21 -10.52 -3.33
N VAL A 209 13.84 -9.68 -2.37
CA VAL A 209 13.99 -9.97 -0.94
C VAL A 209 13.00 -11.06 -0.54
N THR A 210 13.47 -12.09 0.15
CA THR A 210 12.65 -13.24 0.53
C THR A 210 11.90 -12.99 1.85
N ALA A 211 10.87 -13.79 2.13
CA ALA A 211 10.22 -13.77 3.44
C ALA A 211 11.17 -14.24 4.53
N GLY A 212 12.07 -15.18 4.24
CA GLY A 212 13.11 -15.61 5.16
C GLY A 212 14.05 -14.48 5.55
N ASP A 213 14.55 -13.69 4.58
CA ASP A 213 15.40 -12.53 4.85
C ASP A 213 14.72 -11.52 5.79
N ALA A 214 13.40 -11.39 5.69
CA ALA A 214 12.65 -10.41 6.46
C ALA A 214 12.27 -10.85 7.88
N ILE A 215 11.97 -12.14 8.10
CA ILE A 215 11.34 -12.60 9.36
C ILE A 215 11.95 -13.85 9.99
N ALA A 216 13.01 -14.46 9.44
CA ALA A 216 13.56 -15.68 9.99
C ALA A 216 14.15 -15.49 11.40
N ASP A 217 14.67 -14.32 11.72
CA ASP A 217 15.20 -13.97 13.04
C ASP A 217 14.10 -13.82 14.12
N LEU A 218 12.85 -13.59 13.70
CA LEU A 218 11.69 -13.57 14.59
C LEU A 218 11.16 -14.99 14.95
N ASP A 219 11.65 -16.01 14.25
CA ASP A 219 11.21 -17.39 14.42
C ASP A 219 12.05 -18.12 15.48
N THR A 220 12.01 -17.63 16.72
CA THR A 220 12.75 -18.16 17.87
C THR A 220 11.91 -19.11 18.70
N ASP A 221 12.57 -19.98 19.49
CA ASP A 221 11.89 -20.93 20.41
C ASP A 221 11.11 -20.22 21.52
N GLU A 222 11.52 -19.02 21.94
CA GLU A 222 10.80 -18.18 22.89
C GLU A 222 9.42 -17.77 22.36
N ASN A 223 9.26 -17.74 21.05
CA ASN A 223 8.03 -17.42 20.36
C ASN A 223 7.28 -18.68 19.85
N ALA A 224 7.73 -19.87 20.18
CA ALA A 224 7.14 -21.12 19.67
C ALA A 224 5.75 -21.41 20.27
N ASP A 225 5.44 -20.88 21.46
CA ASP A 225 4.15 -21.08 22.15
C ASP A 225 3.13 -19.98 21.81
N ASP A 226 2.80 -19.87 20.54
CA ASP A 226 1.82 -18.91 20.03
C ASP A 226 0.38 -19.42 20.20
N THR A 227 -0.13 -19.43 21.41
CA THR A 227 -1.55 -19.71 21.66
C THR A 227 -2.42 -18.72 20.85
N GLY A 228 -3.31 -19.26 20.01
CA GLY A 228 -4.17 -18.48 19.13
C GLY A 228 -3.65 -18.24 17.70
N HIS A 229 -2.46 -18.71 17.36
CA HIS A 229 -1.92 -18.68 15.99
C HIS A 229 -2.11 -20.00 15.22
N PHE A 230 -3.12 -20.79 15.60
CA PHE A 230 -3.45 -22.05 14.96
C PHE A 230 -3.97 -21.84 13.52
N ALA A 231 -3.17 -22.21 12.54
CA ALA A 231 -3.49 -22.09 11.13
C ALA A 231 -4.17 -23.36 10.59
N GLY A 232 -4.95 -23.19 9.52
CA GLY A 232 -5.70 -24.29 8.89
C GLY A 232 -7.03 -24.61 9.58
N GLY A 233 -7.28 -24.11 10.79
CA GLY A 233 -8.47 -24.44 11.56
C GLY A 233 -8.68 -25.95 11.67
N GLY A 234 -9.86 -26.46 11.31
CA GLY A 234 -10.15 -27.91 11.24
C GLY A 234 -9.39 -28.67 10.14
N ARG A 235 -8.47 -28.01 9.42
CA ARG A 235 -7.64 -28.57 8.34
C ARG A 235 -6.15 -28.37 8.61
N HIS A 236 -5.78 -28.27 9.88
CA HIS A 236 -4.39 -28.08 10.28
C HIS A 236 -3.48 -29.22 9.83
N ASP A 237 -3.98 -30.43 9.94
CA ASP A 237 -3.36 -31.68 9.44
C ASP A 237 -3.05 -31.63 7.93
N LEU A 238 -3.91 -31.00 7.14
CA LEU A 238 -3.66 -30.79 5.71
C LEU A 238 -2.60 -29.69 5.49
N LEU A 239 -2.67 -28.60 6.27
CA LEU A 239 -1.68 -27.52 6.17
C LEU A 239 -0.27 -28.03 6.47
N GLU A 240 -0.10 -28.92 7.46
CA GLU A 240 1.19 -29.53 7.80
C GLU A 240 1.83 -30.27 6.63
N GLN A 241 1.02 -30.94 5.81
CA GLN A 241 1.49 -31.71 4.65
C GLN A 241 1.87 -30.84 3.46
N ILE A 242 1.34 -29.60 3.37
CA ILE A 242 1.65 -28.69 2.27
C ILE A 242 3.09 -28.20 2.37
N PRO A 243 3.93 -28.33 1.32
CA PRO A 243 5.27 -27.79 1.31
C PRO A 243 5.29 -26.26 1.46
N PRO A 244 6.36 -25.65 2.01
CA PRO A 244 6.56 -24.22 1.97
C PRO A 244 6.44 -23.66 0.53
N GLY A 245 5.71 -22.55 0.39
CA GLY A 245 5.47 -21.90 -0.91
C GLY A 245 4.26 -22.43 -1.70
N ASP A 246 3.63 -23.51 -1.23
CA ASP A 246 2.47 -24.12 -1.91
C ASP A 246 1.15 -23.86 -1.15
N ASN A 247 0.05 -24.34 -1.69
CA ASN A 247 -1.30 -24.17 -1.15
C ASN A 247 -2.14 -25.43 -1.34
N TYR A 248 -3.45 -25.34 -1.13
CA TYR A 248 -4.38 -26.46 -1.26
C TYR A 248 -4.32 -27.21 -2.60
N LEU A 249 -3.78 -26.59 -3.66
CA LEU A 249 -3.62 -27.25 -4.96
C LEU A 249 -2.67 -28.44 -4.91
N PHE A 250 -1.80 -28.50 -3.88
CA PHE A 250 -1.00 -29.68 -3.55
C PHE A 250 -1.86 -30.95 -3.50
N PHE A 251 -3.07 -30.87 -2.96
CA PHE A 251 -4.00 -31.99 -2.82
C PHE A 251 -4.92 -32.21 -4.03
N THR A 252 -4.50 -31.82 -5.22
CA THR A 252 -5.31 -32.01 -6.44
C THR A 252 -4.72 -33.10 -7.34
N GLU A 253 -5.57 -33.80 -8.10
CA GLU A 253 -5.14 -34.76 -9.09
C GLU A 253 -4.19 -34.14 -10.14
N LYS A 254 -4.46 -32.89 -10.53
CA LYS A 254 -3.65 -32.17 -11.51
C LYS A 254 -2.21 -31.91 -11.04
N ARG A 255 -1.97 -31.90 -9.72
CA ARG A 255 -0.63 -31.79 -9.11
C ARG A 255 -0.03 -33.18 -8.81
N GLY A 256 -0.71 -34.25 -9.19
CA GLY A 256 -0.24 -35.62 -9.01
C GLY A 256 -0.39 -36.16 -7.57
N HIS A 257 -1.27 -35.57 -6.76
CA HIS A 257 -1.49 -36.08 -5.41
C HIS A 257 -2.12 -37.48 -5.49
N PRO A 258 -1.60 -38.49 -4.74
CA PRO A 258 -2.07 -39.87 -4.80
C PRO A 258 -3.53 -40.04 -4.34
N GLU A 259 -3.95 -39.22 -3.38
CA GLU A 259 -5.31 -39.18 -2.84
C GLU A 259 -5.86 -37.75 -2.93
N PRO A 260 -6.43 -37.31 -4.07
CA PRO A 260 -6.92 -35.96 -4.25
C PRO A 260 -8.08 -35.63 -3.31
N ILE A 261 -7.97 -34.50 -2.59
CA ILE A 261 -8.99 -34.00 -1.65
C ILE A 261 -9.78 -32.85 -2.23
N TYR A 262 -9.16 -32.08 -3.12
CA TYR A 262 -9.77 -30.90 -3.73
C TYR A 262 -9.75 -31.01 -5.26
N GLU A 263 -10.80 -30.42 -5.86
CA GLU A 263 -10.80 -30.19 -7.31
C GLU A 263 -9.92 -28.99 -7.65
N TRP A 264 -9.37 -28.96 -8.86
CA TRP A 264 -8.55 -27.89 -9.37
C TRP A 264 -9.31 -26.57 -9.38
N ARG A 265 -8.73 -25.54 -8.71
CA ARG A 265 -9.32 -24.19 -8.56
C ARG A 265 -10.69 -24.13 -7.89
N SER A 266 -11.04 -25.12 -7.09
CA SER A 266 -12.31 -25.16 -6.31
C SER A 266 -12.31 -24.23 -5.10
N ARG A 267 -11.17 -23.67 -4.73
CA ARG A 267 -10.98 -22.71 -3.61
C ARG A 267 -10.22 -21.47 -4.09
N TYR A 268 -10.22 -20.41 -3.28
CA TYR A 268 -9.36 -19.26 -3.50
C TYR A 268 -7.89 -19.67 -3.44
N TRP A 269 -7.05 -18.99 -4.20
CA TRP A 269 -5.60 -19.25 -4.23
C TRP A 269 -4.95 -19.22 -2.85
N SER A 270 -5.37 -18.29 -1.97
CA SER A 270 -4.86 -18.15 -0.60
C SER A 270 -5.36 -19.21 0.39
N PHE A 271 -6.23 -20.15 -0.05
CA PHE A 271 -6.70 -21.22 0.84
C PHE A 271 -5.54 -22.18 1.14
N LEU A 272 -5.23 -22.34 2.43
CA LEU A 272 -4.09 -23.11 2.97
C LEU A 272 -2.75 -22.70 2.31
N LEU A 273 -2.60 -21.45 1.91
CA LEU A 273 -1.36 -20.94 1.33
C LEU A 273 -0.29 -20.79 2.41
N LYS A 274 0.85 -21.45 2.23
CA LYS A 274 2.01 -21.41 3.12
C LYS A 274 3.12 -20.55 2.49
N LEU A 275 3.81 -19.74 3.30
CA LEU A 275 5.03 -19.04 2.87
C LEU A 275 6.18 -20.01 2.60
N SER A 276 7.05 -19.62 1.68
CA SER A 276 8.40 -20.15 1.57
C SER A 276 9.39 -19.17 2.21
N PRO A 277 10.38 -19.62 2.98
CA PRO A 277 11.46 -18.74 3.40
C PRO A 277 12.32 -18.23 2.23
N ASP A 278 12.36 -18.96 1.11
CA ASP A 278 13.22 -18.68 -0.05
C ASP A 278 12.56 -17.80 -1.12
N LEU A 279 11.32 -17.35 -0.89
CA LEU A 279 10.55 -16.52 -1.81
C LEU A 279 9.96 -15.30 -1.09
N PRO A 280 9.68 -14.20 -1.80
CA PRO A 280 8.88 -13.12 -1.24
C PRO A 280 7.52 -13.62 -0.76
N SER A 281 6.99 -13.00 0.27
CA SER A 281 5.62 -13.29 0.74
C SER A 281 4.60 -13.00 -0.37
N TRP A 282 3.52 -13.73 -0.38
CA TRP A 282 2.31 -13.32 -1.09
C TRP A 282 1.64 -12.12 -0.38
N THR A 283 0.82 -11.37 -1.12
CA THR A 283 0.13 -10.19 -0.60
C THR A 283 -0.54 -10.48 0.75
N ILE A 284 -0.14 -9.77 1.79
CA ILE A 284 -0.80 -9.75 3.10
C ILE A 284 -2.16 -9.06 2.92
N GLN A 285 -3.23 -9.81 3.17
CA GLN A 285 -4.60 -9.31 3.06
C GLN A 285 -5.00 -8.61 4.36
N ALA A 286 -5.93 -7.65 4.26
CA ALA A 286 -6.45 -6.90 5.42
C ALA A 286 -7.28 -7.75 6.39
N ARG A 287 -7.52 -9.02 6.10
CA ARG A 287 -8.32 -9.91 6.93
C ARG A 287 -7.51 -11.13 7.38
N ARG A 288 -7.27 -11.22 8.68
CA ARG A 288 -6.74 -12.43 9.32
C ARG A 288 -7.73 -13.58 9.19
N SER A 289 -7.28 -14.77 8.87
CA SER A 289 -8.12 -15.96 8.73
C SER A 289 -7.39 -17.21 9.18
N ASN A 290 -8.12 -18.18 9.72
CA ASN A 290 -7.57 -19.47 10.09
C ASN A 290 -7.41 -20.45 8.91
N ASN A 291 -8.04 -20.16 7.75
CA ASN A 291 -8.00 -21.02 6.57
C ASN A 291 -7.38 -20.35 5.33
N MET A 292 -7.22 -19.04 5.37
CA MET A 292 -6.69 -18.26 4.24
C MET A 292 -5.34 -17.68 4.65
N GLY A 293 -4.28 -18.09 3.95
CA GLY A 293 -2.93 -17.60 4.18
C GLY A 293 -2.65 -16.23 3.57
N PRO A 294 -1.38 -15.83 3.55
CA PRO A 294 -0.23 -16.69 3.78
C PRO A 294 -0.03 -17.05 5.26
N PHE A 295 0.26 -18.34 5.51
CA PHE A 295 0.67 -18.86 6.80
C PHE A 295 2.18 -18.98 6.87
N HIS A 296 2.74 -18.93 8.07
CA HIS A 296 4.15 -19.18 8.29
C HIS A 296 4.53 -20.63 7.86
N TRP A 297 5.74 -20.84 7.41
CA TRP A 297 6.26 -22.16 7.02
C TRP A 297 6.22 -23.20 8.16
N ARG A 298 6.14 -22.75 9.42
CA ARG A 298 5.89 -23.60 10.61
C ARG A 298 4.40 -23.83 10.92
N ASN A 299 3.51 -23.74 9.93
CA ASN A 299 2.08 -24.08 10.03
C ASN A 299 1.28 -23.24 11.03
N ARG A 300 1.66 -22.00 11.28
CA ARG A 300 0.97 -21.05 12.16
C ARG A 300 0.54 -19.79 11.40
N ILE A 301 -0.35 -19.03 11.99
CA ILE A 301 -0.67 -17.69 11.49
C ILE A 301 0.53 -16.78 11.76
N LEU A 302 0.81 -15.86 10.85
CA LEU A 302 1.85 -14.86 11.03
C LEU A 302 1.56 -13.96 12.25
N ARG A 303 2.60 -13.48 12.90
CA ARG A 303 2.53 -12.50 13.99
C ARG A 303 2.42 -11.09 13.42
N ILE A 304 2.02 -10.14 14.27
CA ILE A 304 1.95 -8.73 13.87
C ILE A 304 3.35 -8.20 13.48
N SER A 305 4.38 -8.51 14.27
CA SER A 305 5.76 -8.14 13.95
C SER A 305 6.24 -8.69 12.59
N GLU A 306 5.86 -9.93 12.27
CA GLU A 306 6.21 -10.54 10.98
C GLU A 306 5.53 -9.85 9.81
N ILE A 307 4.21 -9.58 9.90
CA ILE A 307 3.51 -8.88 8.82
C ILE A 307 3.94 -7.42 8.70
N MET A 308 4.38 -6.78 9.79
CA MET A 308 4.99 -5.46 9.76
C MET A 308 6.27 -5.47 8.93
N ARG A 309 7.21 -6.38 9.21
CA ARG A 309 8.46 -6.50 8.43
C ARG A 309 8.23 -6.89 6.97
N LEU A 310 7.27 -7.81 6.70
CA LEU A 310 6.88 -8.16 5.33
C LEU A 310 6.26 -6.99 4.56
N GLN A 311 5.74 -6.00 5.27
CA GLN A 311 5.23 -4.74 4.72
C GLN A 311 6.26 -3.60 4.81
N THR A 312 7.47 -3.86 5.30
CA THR A 312 8.57 -2.88 5.48
C THR A 312 8.31 -1.78 6.51
N PHE A 313 7.44 -2.03 7.49
CA PHE A 313 7.37 -1.18 8.67
C PHE A 313 8.56 -1.44 9.61
N PRO A 314 9.06 -0.42 10.32
CA PRO A 314 10.08 -0.61 11.36
C PRO A 314 9.51 -1.36 12.57
N ASP A 315 10.38 -2.02 13.34
CA ASP A 315 9.99 -2.88 14.47
C ASP A 315 9.34 -2.10 15.63
N ASP A 316 9.70 -0.85 15.79
CA ASP A 316 9.16 0.06 16.80
C ASP A 316 7.89 0.80 16.37
N TRP A 317 7.37 0.50 15.17
CA TRP A 317 6.14 1.13 14.69
C TRP A 317 4.93 0.74 15.50
N THR A 318 4.24 1.72 16.04
CA THR A 318 3.06 1.49 16.88
C THR A 318 1.81 1.31 16.05
N VAL A 319 1.11 0.19 16.23
CA VAL A 319 -0.20 -0.09 15.61
C VAL A 319 -1.23 -0.33 16.71
N ALA A 320 -2.23 0.53 16.79
CA ALA A 320 -3.26 0.49 17.83
C ALA A 320 -4.35 -0.54 17.57
N GLY A 321 -5.04 -0.95 18.64
CA GLY A 321 -6.16 -1.88 18.58
C GLY A 321 -5.79 -3.32 18.93
N LYS A 322 -6.78 -4.22 18.82
CA LYS A 322 -6.57 -5.66 19.00
C LYS A 322 -5.84 -6.23 17.78
N VAL A 323 -5.29 -7.43 17.91
CA VAL A 323 -4.57 -8.13 16.82
C VAL A 323 -5.32 -8.09 15.48
N ILE A 324 -6.66 -8.23 15.47
CA ILE A 324 -7.45 -8.17 14.23
C ILE A 324 -7.49 -6.76 13.63
N ASP A 325 -7.49 -5.72 14.47
CA ASP A 325 -7.46 -4.32 14.04
C ASP A 325 -6.08 -3.94 13.53
N GLN A 326 -5.03 -4.39 14.22
CA GLN A 326 -3.63 -4.22 13.80
C GLN A 326 -3.38 -4.90 12.44
N TRP A 327 -3.80 -6.16 12.31
CA TRP A 327 -3.70 -6.91 11.06
C TRP A 327 -4.38 -6.19 9.89
N ARG A 328 -5.59 -5.67 10.12
CA ARG A 328 -6.36 -4.95 9.11
C ARG A 328 -5.64 -3.69 8.65
N GLN A 329 -5.10 -2.91 9.58
CA GLN A 329 -4.35 -1.69 9.28
C GLN A 329 -3.11 -1.99 8.44
N ILE A 330 -2.27 -2.93 8.88
CA ILE A 330 -1.03 -3.30 8.17
C ILE A 330 -1.35 -3.90 6.79
N GLY A 331 -2.35 -4.80 6.70
CA GLY A 331 -2.74 -5.43 5.43
C GLY A 331 -3.32 -4.44 4.40
N ASN A 332 -3.95 -3.34 4.86
CA ASN A 332 -4.42 -2.26 3.98
C ASN A 332 -3.30 -1.31 3.57
N ALA A 333 -2.26 -1.17 4.36
CA ALA A 333 -1.23 -0.17 4.14
C ALA A 333 -0.48 -0.34 2.81
N VAL A 334 -0.03 0.77 2.26
CA VAL A 334 1.05 0.80 1.26
C VAL A 334 2.35 0.47 1.98
N PRO A 335 3.19 -0.45 1.47
CA PRO A 335 4.50 -0.68 2.06
C PRO A 335 5.35 0.60 2.08
N PRO A 336 5.89 1.02 3.24
CA PRO A 336 6.69 2.24 3.35
C PRO A 336 7.82 2.33 2.33
N LEU A 337 8.54 1.26 2.06
CA LEU A 337 9.61 1.25 1.07
C LEU A 337 9.13 1.53 -0.35
N LEU A 338 7.97 0.99 -0.76
CA LEU A 338 7.38 1.30 -2.08
C LEU A 338 6.90 2.75 -2.14
N ALA A 339 6.30 3.25 -1.04
CA ALA A 339 5.88 4.64 -0.92
C ALA A 339 7.06 5.60 -0.98
N GLU A 340 8.20 5.26 -0.37
CA GLU A 340 9.44 6.01 -0.44
C GLU A 340 9.95 6.14 -1.89
N ARG A 341 9.96 5.04 -2.66
CA ARG A 341 10.37 5.08 -4.08
C ARG A 341 9.46 5.99 -4.92
N MET A 342 8.17 5.93 -4.68
CA MET A 342 7.21 6.85 -5.34
C MET A 342 7.44 8.29 -4.92
N GLY A 343 7.62 8.54 -3.63
CA GLY A 343 7.91 9.87 -3.09
C GLY A 343 9.21 10.48 -3.67
N GLN A 344 10.29 9.69 -3.73
CA GLN A 344 11.56 10.12 -4.33
C GLN A 344 11.40 10.53 -5.81
N ALA A 345 10.64 9.77 -6.60
CA ALA A 345 10.36 10.10 -7.99
C ALA A 345 9.57 11.40 -8.15
N ILE A 346 8.57 11.61 -7.28
CA ILE A 346 7.77 12.86 -7.27
C ILE A 346 8.64 14.04 -6.82
N ALA A 347 9.40 13.90 -5.74
CA ALA A 347 10.31 14.94 -5.24
C ALA A 347 11.33 15.37 -6.29
N ALA A 348 11.92 14.41 -7.02
CA ALA A 348 12.85 14.69 -8.12
C ALA A 348 12.20 15.45 -9.28
N SER A 349 10.92 15.21 -9.56
CA SER A 349 10.16 15.94 -10.58
C SER A 349 9.88 17.38 -10.15
N LEU A 350 9.47 17.57 -8.89
CA LEU A 350 9.20 18.90 -8.32
C LEU A 350 10.47 19.75 -8.16
N ALA A 351 11.63 19.13 -7.90
CA ALA A 351 12.92 19.85 -7.81
C ALA A 351 13.37 20.39 -9.18
N ARG A 352 13.20 19.62 -10.25
CA ARG A 352 13.54 20.06 -11.62
C ARG A 352 12.78 21.32 -12.06
N GLU A 353 11.50 21.44 -11.68
CA GLU A 353 10.71 22.65 -11.94
C GLU A 353 11.32 23.88 -11.28
N ALA A 354 11.77 23.76 -10.02
CA ALA A 354 12.38 24.87 -9.31
C ALA A 354 13.67 25.36 -10.00
N ASP A 355 14.50 24.42 -10.48
CA ASP A 355 15.74 24.74 -11.19
C ASP A 355 15.47 25.43 -12.56
N GLU A 356 14.47 24.98 -13.31
CA GLU A 356 14.08 25.58 -14.59
C GLU A 356 13.53 27.01 -14.41
N VAL A 357 12.72 27.25 -13.37
CA VAL A 357 12.21 28.59 -13.04
C VAL A 357 13.35 29.55 -12.67
N ILE A 358 14.31 29.08 -11.85
CA ILE A 358 15.51 29.86 -11.48
C ILE A 358 16.34 30.20 -12.72
N ALA A 359 16.60 29.22 -13.58
CA ALA A 359 17.39 29.41 -14.82
C ALA A 359 16.70 30.37 -15.77
N ALA A 360 15.37 30.30 -15.95
CA ALA A 360 14.59 31.21 -16.77
C ALA A 360 14.55 32.63 -16.20
N GLY A 361 14.56 32.79 -14.87
CA GLY A 361 14.64 34.08 -14.18
C GLY A 361 16.01 34.76 -14.32
N ALA A 362 17.09 33.97 -14.21
CA ALA A 362 18.47 34.49 -14.37
C ALA A 362 18.84 34.92 -15.78
N GLY A 363 18.16 34.37 -16.80
CA GLY A 363 18.38 34.76 -18.23
C GLY A 363 17.66 36.05 -18.67
N ARG A 364 16.91 36.70 -17.79
CA ARG A 364 16.15 37.94 -18.09
C ARG A 364 16.76 39.21 -17.46
N GLN A 365 17.92 39.12 -16.82
CA GLN A 365 18.73 40.23 -16.35
C GLN A 365 19.91 40.49 -17.33
#